data_bda4bfd83056880610d49ef97bcaea6b
#
_entry.id   bda4bfd83056880610d49ef97bcaea6b
#
_cell.length_a   1.000
_cell.length_b   1.000
_cell.length_c   1.000
_cell.angle_alpha   90.00
_cell.angle_beta   90.00
_cell.angle_gamma   90.00
#
_symmetry.space_group_name_H-M   'P 1'
#
loop_
_entity.id
_entity.type
_entity.pdbx_description
1 polymer ?
#
loop_
_entity_poly.entity_id
_entity_poly.type
_entity_poly.pdbx_seq_one_letter_code
_entity_poly.pdbx_strand_id
1 'polypeptide(L)'
;MAKKETKGTQTKTAGAVKAGNGNYYFRIAELEKVAAGTGYSTSHGGVVEGDRMLVGWIHKPRGTGSRMHSHANEQFNYVVQGTLRCEIDGVKSLAPAGTLIYVPANAPHTMVATPDEDVIFMAIKDLSQGIIGKAVDGTMSGPHYDPGFK
;
A
#
# COMPACT_ATOMS: atom_id res chain seq x y z
N MET A 1 22.33 -19.27 11.08
CA MET A 1 21.27 -20.16 10.57
C MET A 1 20.24 -19.33 9.80
N ALA A 2 19.96 -19.74 8.59
CA ALA A 2 18.99 -19.03 7.79
C ALA A 2 17.60 -19.16 8.39
N LYS A 3 16.88 -18.05 8.47
CA LYS A 3 15.50 -18.02 8.94
C LYS A 3 14.56 -18.39 7.82
N LYS A 4 13.59 -19.20 8.12
CA LYS A 4 12.61 -19.65 7.14
C LYS A 4 11.47 -18.62 7.04
N GLU A 5 11.27 -18.07 5.88
CA GLU A 5 10.13 -17.21 5.62
C GLU A 5 8.85 -18.01 5.62
N THR A 6 7.82 -17.45 6.24
CA THR A 6 6.49 -18.05 6.28
C THR A 6 5.55 -17.25 5.40
N LYS A 7 4.98 -17.91 4.41
CA LYS A 7 4.08 -17.28 3.43
C LYS A 7 2.74 -18.00 3.37
N GLY A 8 1.82 -17.41 2.64
CA GLY A 8 0.58 -18.04 2.23
C GLY A 8 -0.47 -18.11 3.31
N THR A 9 -0.86 -19.32 3.70
CA THR A 9 -2.02 -19.53 4.57
C THR A 9 -1.90 -18.91 5.98
N GLN A 10 -0.70 -18.51 6.41
CA GLN A 10 -0.49 -17.88 7.71
C GLN A 10 -0.69 -16.36 7.66
N THR A 11 -0.86 -15.79 6.48
CA THR A 11 -1.06 -14.36 6.31
C THR A 11 -2.44 -14.07 5.72
N LYS A 12 -2.97 -12.88 6.01
CA LYS A 12 -4.22 -12.40 5.40
C LYS A 12 -3.99 -11.88 3.99
N THR A 13 -2.78 -11.41 3.70
CA THR A 13 -2.39 -10.96 2.36
C THR A 13 -1.65 -12.09 1.66
N ALA A 14 -2.13 -12.49 0.48
CA ALA A 14 -1.46 -13.52 -0.32
C ALA A 14 -0.06 -13.02 -0.73
N GLY A 15 0.96 -13.85 -0.50
CA GLY A 15 2.36 -13.52 -0.82
C GLY A 15 3.09 -12.72 0.25
N ALA A 16 2.40 -12.28 1.30
CA ALA A 16 3.07 -11.60 2.42
C ALA A 16 3.90 -12.59 3.24
N VAL A 17 4.90 -12.05 3.93
CA VAL A 17 5.76 -12.80 4.84
C VAL A 17 5.21 -12.67 6.26
N LYS A 18 5.10 -13.77 6.98
CA LYS A 18 4.67 -13.77 8.37
C LYS A 18 5.85 -13.55 9.31
N ALA A 19 5.76 -12.52 10.13
CA ALA A 19 6.71 -12.24 11.19
C ALA A 19 6.47 -13.16 12.41
N GLY A 20 7.51 -13.37 13.18
CA GLY A 20 7.43 -14.16 14.41
C GLY A 20 8.13 -15.51 14.30
N ASN A 21 8.11 -16.28 15.39
CA ASN A 21 8.77 -17.58 15.49
C ASN A 21 10.26 -17.54 15.10
N GLY A 22 10.98 -16.52 15.59
CA GLY A 22 12.39 -16.33 15.28
C GLY A 22 12.67 -15.54 14.03
N ASN A 23 11.66 -15.25 13.23
CA ASN A 23 11.78 -14.43 12.01
C ASN A 23 11.37 -12.99 12.33
N TYR A 24 12.35 -12.17 12.70
CA TYR A 24 12.13 -10.81 13.20
C TYR A 24 12.76 -9.71 12.35
N TYR A 25 13.60 -10.06 11.38
CA TYR A 25 14.37 -9.10 10.60
C TYR A 25 14.09 -9.32 9.12
N PHE A 26 13.74 -8.26 8.40
CA PHE A 26 13.30 -8.34 7.02
C PHE A 26 13.97 -7.26 6.19
N ARG A 27 14.52 -7.64 5.06
CA ARG A 27 14.95 -6.69 4.03
C ARG A 27 13.73 -6.46 3.12
N ILE A 28 12.84 -5.62 3.59
CA ILE A 28 11.49 -5.50 3.02
C ILE A 28 11.49 -5.09 1.55
N ALA A 29 12.46 -4.29 1.12
CA ALA A 29 12.58 -3.88 -0.28
C ALA A 29 12.97 -5.04 -1.22
N GLU A 30 13.47 -6.15 -0.67
CA GLU A 30 13.94 -7.31 -1.43
C GLU A 30 12.93 -8.46 -1.43
N LEU A 31 11.82 -8.34 -0.70
CA LEU A 31 10.81 -9.39 -0.64
C LEU A 31 10.05 -9.49 -1.97
N GLU A 32 9.47 -10.67 -2.20
CA GLU A 32 8.55 -10.88 -3.33
C GLU A 32 7.45 -9.81 -3.30
N LYS A 33 7.23 -9.18 -4.45
CA LYS A 33 6.25 -8.10 -4.57
C LYS A 33 4.85 -8.66 -4.75
N VAL A 34 3.92 -8.10 -3.97
CA VAL A 34 2.50 -8.42 -4.07
C VAL A 34 1.73 -7.17 -4.49
N ALA A 35 0.61 -7.38 -5.19
CA ALA A 35 -0.26 -6.27 -5.57
C ALA A 35 -1.01 -5.77 -4.36
N ALA A 36 -1.05 -4.44 -4.21
CA ALA A 36 -1.81 -3.76 -3.16
C ALA A 36 -2.94 -2.98 -3.81
N GLY A 37 -4.17 -3.44 -3.63
CA GLY A 37 -5.34 -2.82 -4.24
C GLY A 37 -5.59 -3.28 -5.67
N THR A 38 -5.54 -4.58 -5.90
CA THR A 38 -5.86 -5.17 -7.20
C THR A 38 -7.22 -4.69 -7.71
N GLY A 39 -7.24 -4.20 -8.95
CA GLY A 39 -8.46 -3.71 -9.60
C GLY A 39 -8.71 -2.22 -9.43
N TYR A 40 -8.02 -1.53 -8.54
CA TYR A 40 -8.16 -0.07 -8.36
C TYR A 40 -6.83 0.67 -8.13
N SER A 41 -5.71 -0.01 -8.05
CA SER A 41 -4.41 0.62 -7.78
C SER A 41 -3.28 -0.07 -8.52
N THR A 42 -2.24 0.71 -8.85
CA THR A 42 -0.98 0.22 -9.40
C THR A 42 0.02 -0.17 -8.29
N SER A 43 -0.36 0.00 -7.02
CA SER A 43 0.54 -0.27 -5.89
C SER A 43 0.99 -1.72 -5.83
N HIS A 44 2.29 -1.93 -5.56
CA HIS A 44 2.84 -3.27 -5.38
C HIS A 44 4.10 -3.17 -4.52
N GLY A 45 4.42 -4.24 -3.81
CA GLY A 45 5.63 -4.27 -3.00
C GLY A 45 5.67 -5.43 -2.02
N GLY A 46 6.73 -5.50 -1.24
CA GLY A 46 6.89 -6.49 -0.20
C GLY A 46 6.03 -6.18 1.02
N VAL A 47 5.41 -7.19 1.59
CA VAL A 47 4.51 -7.03 2.74
C VAL A 47 4.89 -8.02 3.84
N VAL A 48 4.98 -7.51 5.05
CA VAL A 48 5.23 -8.31 6.26
C VAL A 48 4.04 -8.15 7.19
N GLU A 49 3.51 -9.27 7.66
CA GLU A 49 2.40 -9.29 8.62
C GLU A 49 2.86 -9.79 9.97
N GLY A 50 2.58 -9.02 11.02
CA GLY A 50 2.64 -9.48 12.41
C GLY A 50 1.30 -10.10 12.81
N ASP A 51 1.00 -10.10 14.10
CA ASP A 51 -0.28 -10.62 14.61
C ASP A 51 -1.41 -9.59 14.48
N ARG A 52 -1.10 -8.31 14.63
CA ARG A 52 -2.09 -7.23 14.64
C ARG A 52 -1.86 -6.15 13.59
N MET A 53 -0.70 -6.14 12.98
CA MET A 53 -0.27 -5.10 12.06
C MET A 53 0.39 -5.69 10.84
N LEU A 54 0.33 -4.95 9.75
CA LEU A 54 1.15 -5.23 8.57
C LEU A 54 1.96 -4.00 8.18
N VAL A 55 3.08 -4.23 7.54
CA VAL A 55 3.92 -3.20 6.94
C VAL A 55 4.16 -3.57 5.49
N GLY A 56 3.93 -2.61 4.58
CA GLY A 56 4.21 -2.77 3.15
C GLY A 56 5.25 -1.77 2.70
N TRP A 57 6.19 -2.22 1.89
CA TRP A 57 7.13 -1.37 1.17
C TRP A 57 6.60 -1.20 -0.24
N ILE A 58 5.85 -0.14 -0.47
CA ILE A 58 4.96 -0.03 -1.62
C ILE A 58 5.54 0.90 -2.68
N HIS A 59 5.51 0.42 -3.91
CA HIS A 59 5.94 1.13 -5.09
C HIS A 59 4.72 1.54 -5.92
N LYS A 60 4.69 2.80 -6.37
CA LYS A 60 3.72 3.31 -7.35
C LYS A 60 4.47 3.91 -8.52
N PRO A 61 4.29 3.40 -9.74
CA PRO A 61 4.89 4.04 -10.92
C PRO A 61 4.38 5.48 -11.08
N ARG A 62 5.28 6.36 -11.50
CA ARG A 62 4.95 7.78 -11.72
C ARG A 62 3.74 7.93 -12.64
N GLY A 63 2.92 8.94 -12.36
CA GLY A 63 1.73 9.23 -13.14
C GLY A 63 0.61 8.22 -12.97
N THR A 64 0.71 7.31 -12.01
CA THR A 64 -0.30 6.27 -11.77
C THR A 64 -0.64 6.17 -10.30
N GLY A 65 -1.71 5.47 -9.99
CA GLY A 65 -2.08 5.24 -8.60
C GLY A 65 -3.42 4.59 -8.45
N SER A 66 -4.09 4.94 -7.37
CA SER A 66 -5.37 4.36 -7.03
C SER A 66 -6.54 5.23 -7.48
N ARG A 67 -7.63 4.56 -7.81
CA ARG A 67 -8.94 5.21 -7.86
C ARG A 67 -9.44 5.42 -6.44
N MET A 68 -10.47 6.26 -6.29
CA MET A 68 -11.09 6.48 -4.99
C MET A 68 -11.59 5.14 -4.43
N HIS A 69 -11.13 4.80 -3.23
CA HIS A 69 -11.44 3.55 -2.56
C HIS A 69 -11.48 3.74 -1.05
N SER A 70 -11.94 2.73 -0.35
CA SER A 70 -11.94 2.71 1.11
C SER A 70 -11.68 1.31 1.63
N HIS A 71 -11.27 1.21 2.88
CA HIS A 71 -11.08 -0.06 3.58
C HIS A 71 -11.34 0.13 5.08
N ALA A 72 -11.69 -0.96 5.73
CA ALA A 72 -12.05 -0.93 7.15
C ALA A 72 -10.84 -0.71 8.07
N ASN A 73 -9.65 -1.03 7.61
CA ASN A 73 -8.47 -0.82 8.43
C ASN A 73 -7.98 0.64 8.39
N GLU A 74 -7.51 1.10 9.54
CA GLU A 74 -6.78 2.34 9.69
C GLU A 74 -5.40 2.19 9.05
N GLN A 75 -4.84 3.28 8.51
CA GLN A 75 -3.57 3.23 7.79
C GLN A 75 -2.73 4.47 8.00
N PHE A 76 -1.43 4.29 8.15
CA PHE A 76 -0.43 5.34 7.96
C PHE A 76 0.42 5.00 6.74
N ASN A 77 0.82 6.03 5.99
CA ASN A 77 1.82 5.91 4.93
C ASN A 77 2.94 6.91 5.19
N TYR A 78 4.17 6.44 5.18
CA TYR A 78 5.34 7.32 5.20
C TYR A 78 5.97 7.35 3.82
N VAL A 79 6.00 8.53 3.19
CA VAL A 79 6.56 8.69 1.84
C VAL A 79 8.07 8.73 1.93
N VAL A 80 8.73 7.77 1.29
CA VAL A 80 10.18 7.60 1.29
C VAL A 80 10.82 8.29 0.09
N GLN A 81 10.16 8.20 -1.07
CA GLN A 81 10.64 8.76 -2.34
C GLN A 81 9.47 9.27 -3.15
N GLY A 82 9.70 10.38 -3.86
CA GLY A 82 8.70 10.95 -4.76
C GLY A 82 7.63 11.75 -4.05
N THR A 83 6.56 12.05 -4.76
CA THR A 83 5.44 12.84 -4.25
C THR A 83 4.13 12.17 -4.62
N LEU A 84 3.25 11.99 -3.63
CA LEU A 84 1.88 11.54 -3.84
C LEU A 84 0.94 12.73 -3.93
N ARG A 85 0.01 12.67 -4.88
CA ARG A 85 -1.15 13.56 -4.94
C ARG A 85 -2.29 12.82 -4.27
N CYS A 86 -2.77 13.37 -3.16
CA CYS A 86 -3.72 12.66 -2.30
C CYS A 86 -5.04 13.41 -2.17
N GLU A 87 -6.10 12.65 -1.98
CA GLU A 87 -7.36 13.14 -1.45
C GLU A 87 -7.85 12.14 -0.42
N ILE A 88 -8.09 12.62 0.81
CA ILE A 88 -8.53 11.79 1.93
C ILE A 88 -9.72 12.47 2.57
N ASP A 89 -10.87 11.81 2.55
CA ASP A 89 -12.11 12.33 3.11
C ASP A 89 -12.38 13.77 2.66
N GLY A 90 -12.17 14.05 1.37
CA GLY A 90 -12.38 15.35 0.75
C GLY A 90 -11.22 16.34 0.92
N VAL A 91 -10.19 16.03 1.69
CA VAL A 91 -9.04 16.90 1.89
C VAL A 91 -7.93 16.55 0.90
N LYS A 92 -7.59 17.50 0.04
CA LYS A 92 -6.56 17.34 -1.00
C LYS A 92 -5.22 17.89 -0.53
N SER A 93 -4.15 17.16 -0.83
CA SER A 93 -2.79 17.62 -0.54
C SER A 93 -1.77 16.91 -1.41
N LEU A 94 -0.62 17.55 -1.60
CA LEU A 94 0.59 16.89 -2.08
C LEU A 94 1.35 16.37 -0.86
N ALA A 95 1.92 15.18 -1.00
CA ALA A 95 2.69 14.53 0.05
C ALA A 95 4.08 14.15 -0.51
N PRO A 96 5.07 15.04 -0.41
CA PRO A 96 6.44 14.73 -0.83
C PRO A 96 7.12 13.78 0.16
N ALA A 97 8.31 13.29 -0.23
CA ALA A 97 9.14 12.46 0.64
C ALA A 97 9.29 13.12 2.03
N GLY A 98 9.17 12.32 3.08
CA GLY A 98 9.19 12.77 4.47
C GLY A 98 7.81 13.07 5.05
N THR A 99 6.74 12.97 4.26
CA THR A 99 5.37 13.17 4.74
C THR A 99 4.83 11.89 5.36
N LEU A 100 4.23 12.00 6.54
CA LEU A 100 3.41 10.95 7.12
C LEU A 100 1.94 11.25 6.81
N ILE A 101 1.28 10.30 6.18
CA ILE A 101 -0.13 10.40 5.78
C ILE A 101 -0.96 9.51 6.70
N TYR A 102 -2.08 10.03 7.18
CA TYR A 102 -3.03 9.25 7.96
C TYR A 102 -4.32 9.04 7.19
N VAL A 103 -4.74 7.78 7.08
CA VAL A 103 -6.00 7.40 6.44
C VAL A 103 -6.89 6.77 7.49
N PRO A 104 -7.98 7.45 7.90
CA PRO A 104 -8.91 6.87 8.86
C PRO A 104 -9.60 5.62 8.30
N ALA A 105 -10.06 4.76 9.21
CA ALA A 105 -10.88 3.61 8.83
C ALA A 105 -12.09 4.08 8.03
N ASN A 106 -12.35 3.40 6.92
CA ASN A 106 -13.50 3.63 6.02
C ASN A 106 -13.51 5.00 5.29
N ALA A 107 -12.50 5.84 5.46
CA ALA A 107 -12.44 7.12 4.75
C ALA A 107 -12.16 6.91 3.26
N PRO A 108 -12.97 7.50 2.36
CA PRO A 108 -12.67 7.45 0.93
C PRO A 108 -11.37 8.19 0.66
N HIS A 109 -10.49 7.57 -0.11
CA HIS A 109 -9.20 8.18 -0.42
C HIS A 109 -8.65 7.73 -1.77
N THR A 110 -7.76 8.54 -2.31
CA THR A 110 -6.97 8.21 -3.50
C THR A 110 -5.56 8.76 -3.35
N MET A 111 -4.61 8.05 -3.92
CA MET A 111 -3.20 8.46 -3.94
C MET A 111 -2.61 8.13 -5.29
N VAL A 112 -2.04 9.13 -5.94
CA VAL A 112 -1.45 9.03 -7.28
C VAL A 112 -0.04 9.58 -7.22
N ALA A 113 0.92 8.82 -7.73
CA ALA A 113 2.29 9.30 -7.89
C ALA A 113 2.32 10.41 -8.94
N THR A 114 2.92 11.56 -8.62
CA THR A 114 3.04 12.64 -9.60
C THR A 114 3.91 12.19 -10.78
N PRO A 115 3.78 12.85 -11.96
CA PRO A 115 4.53 12.43 -13.15
C PRO A 115 6.05 12.56 -13.05
N ASP A 116 6.57 13.20 -11.99
CA ASP A 116 8.01 13.52 -11.90
C ASP A 116 8.87 12.28 -11.63
N GLU A 117 8.43 11.40 -10.74
CA GLU A 117 9.16 10.19 -10.43
C GLU A 117 8.27 9.15 -9.75
N ASP A 118 8.73 7.90 -9.75
CA ASP A 118 8.07 6.82 -9.03
C ASP A 118 8.04 7.13 -7.53
N VAL A 119 7.00 6.68 -6.86
CA VAL A 119 6.85 6.83 -5.43
C VAL A 119 7.12 5.52 -4.72
N ILE A 120 7.84 5.62 -3.61
CA ILE A 120 7.98 4.54 -2.63
C ILE A 120 7.46 5.07 -1.31
N PHE A 121 6.54 4.33 -0.71
CA PHE A 121 6.05 4.65 0.63
C PHE A 121 5.93 3.39 1.48
N MET A 122 6.06 3.56 2.78
CA MET A 122 5.85 2.48 3.74
C MET A 122 4.43 2.58 4.26
N ALA A 123 3.63 1.55 4.01
CA ALA A 123 2.26 1.45 4.50
C ALA A 123 2.24 0.68 5.81
N ILE A 124 1.53 1.20 6.79
CA ILE A 124 1.34 0.56 8.09
C ILE A 124 -0.16 0.48 8.33
N LYS A 125 -0.68 -0.73 8.44
CA LYS A 125 -2.12 -0.98 8.61
C LYS A 125 -2.37 -1.95 9.76
N ASP A 126 -3.55 -1.83 10.37
CA ASP A 126 -4.06 -2.92 11.20
C ASP A 126 -4.46 -4.12 10.31
N LEU A 127 -4.50 -5.31 10.89
CA LEU A 127 -4.73 -6.55 10.14
C LEU A 127 -6.20 -6.94 10.03
N SER A 128 -7.13 -5.98 10.12
CA SER A 128 -8.55 -6.30 10.01
C SER A 128 -8.93 -6.86 8.64
N GLN A 129 -8.28 -6.37 7.56
CA GLN A 129 -8.66 -6.71 6.18
C GLN A 129 -7.47 -7.13 5.29
N GLY A 130 -6.26 -7.26 5.83
CA GLY A 130 -5.07 -7.41 4.99
C GLY A 130 -4.81 -6.12 4.19
N ILE A 131 -4.23 -6.25 2.99
CA ILE A 131 -3.89 -5.07 2.17
C ILE A 131 -4.91 -4.84 1.03
N ILE A 132 -6.16 -5.11 1.28
CA ILE A 132 -7.24 -4.98 0.30
C ILE A 132 -8.25 -3.91 0.70
N GLY A 133 -8.99 -3.40 -0.29
CA GLY A 133 -10.03 -2.39 -0.10
C GLY A 133 -11.08 -2.49 -1.19
N LYS A 134 -11.94 -1.49 -1.27
CA LYS A 134 -13.03 -1.42 -2.24
C LYS A 134 -13.01 -0.10 -2.99
N ALA A 135 -13.19 -0.13 -4.30
CA ALA A 135 -13.44 1.08 -5.06
C ALA A 135 -14.76 1.72 -4.60
N VAL A 136 -14.76 3.04 -4.45
CA VAL A 136 -15.93 3.78 -3.94
C VAL A 136 -17.15 3.65 -4.87
N ASP A 137 -16.92 3.59 -6.19
CA ASP A 137 -17.97 3.41 -7.17
C ASP A 137 -18.47 1.96 -7.30
N GLY A 138 -17.95 1.05 -6.48
CA GLY A 138 -18.31 -0.37 -6.51
C GLY A 138 -17.72 -1.16 -7.67
N THR A 139 -16.87 -0.53 -8.50
CA THR A 139 -16.27 -1.20 -9.66
C THR A 139 -14.79 -1.47 -9.41
N MET A 140 -14.29 -2.53 -10.05
CA MET A 140 -12.87 -2.90 -10.01
C MET A 140 -12.28 -2.76 -11.42
N SER A 141 -12.62 -1.66 -12.10
CA SER A 141 -12.32 -1.45 -13.53
C SER A 141 -10.88 -1.00 -13.80
N GLY A 142 -10.04 -1.01 -12.82
CA GLY A 142 -8.62 -0.74 -12.97
C GLY A 142 -8.13 0.47 -12.19
N PRO A 143 -6.80 0.66 -12.17
CA PRO A 143 -6.17 1.79 -11.48
C PRO A 143 -6.43 3.13 -12.17
N HIS A 144 -5.98 4.20 -11.53
CA HIS A 144 -5.91 5.51 -12.15
C HIS A 144 -4.58 5.65 -12.91
N TYR A 145 -4.67 6.24 -14.10
CA TYR A 145 -3.50 6.64 -14.90
C TYR A 145 -3.68 8.10 -15.32
N ASP A 146 -2.67 8.91 -15.07
CA ASP A 146 -2.63 10.27 -15.65
C ASP A 146 -2.51 10.17 -17.17
N PRO A 147 -2.94 11.19 -17.94
CA PRO A 147 -2.79 11.17 -19.40
C PRO A 147 -1.35 10.86 -19.82
N GLY A 148 -1.19 9.88 -20.73
CA GLY A 148 0.11 9.46 -21.26
C GLY A 148 0.84 8.40 -20.42
N PHE A 149 0.26 7.90 -19.32
CA PHE A 149 0.91 6.92 -18.45
C PHE A 149 0.32 5.52 -18.50
N LYS A 150 -0.76 5.35 -19.21
CA LYS A 150 -1.35 4.02 -19.36
C LYS A 150 -0.64 3.24 -20.46
#